data_ac88a7de7a534aaa8b45abe7845f2b60
#
_entry.id   ac88a7de7a534aaa8b45abe7845f2b60
#
_cell.length_a   1.000
_cell.length_b   1.000
_cell.length_c   1.000
_cell.angle_alpha   90.00
_cell.angle_beta   90.00
_cell.angle_gamma   90.00
#
_symmetry.space_group_name_H-M   'P 1'
#
loop_
_entity.id
_entity.type
_entity.pdbx_description
1 polymer ?
#
loop_
_entity_poly.entity_id
_entity_poly.type
_entity_poly.pdbx_seq_one_letter_code
_entity_poly.pdbx_strand_id
1 'polypeptide(L)'
;MNYCGYHSHTTFSDGKNTMEEMVQSAIRLGMPCIGFSDHSDSPYQDYCMRVADYPAYLAELNRLKEKYKDQITIMRGIELDSHSDPAIARQVDYFLGSVHELVYEDRFYGIDHARDLQLECIERECGGDRLVFARDYFNELVAHVQRTKPTIVGHFDVLTKFSVIDETNPDYRRMALDALEKVVAVTPVVEINTGAISRKWREIPYPADFILRGLREMGGQIILGADTHAADTIDCAFPLAVEVA
;
A
#
# COMPACT_ATOMS: atom_id res chain seq x y z
N MET A 1 14.38 -1.38 -18.84
CA MET A 1 14.53 -2.24 -17.65
C MET A 1 13.17 -2.86 -17.38
N ASN A 2 13.11 -4.14 -17.07
CA ASN A 2 11.84 -4.83 -16.86
C ASN A 2 11.56 -4.86 -15.36
N TYR A 3 10.59 -4.08 -14.91
CA TYR A 3 10.18 -4.03 -13.51
C TYR A 3 9.02 -4.98 -13.26
N CYS A 4 8.92 -5.49 -12.02
CA CYS A 4 7.72 -6.13 -11.50
C CYS A 4 6.96 -5.12 -10.65
N GLY A 5 5.65 -5.05 -10.82
CA GLY A 5 4.77 -4.30 -9.93
C GLY A 5 3.99 -5.26 -9.03
N TYR A 6 3.98 -4.98 -7.72
CA TYR A 6 3.31 -5.84 -6.73
C TYR A 6 2.08 -5.20 -6.11
N HIS A 7 1.75 -3.96 -6.47
CA HIS A 7 0.62 -3.22 -5.93
C HIS A 7 -0.26 -2.70 -7.07
N SER A 8 -1.39 -3.38 -7.29
CA SER A 8 -2.36 -3.04 -8.32
C SER A 8 -3.77 -3.50 -7.96
N HIS A 9 -4.74 -2.62 -8.26
CA HIS A 9 -6.15 -2.78 -8.01
C HIS A 9 -6.93 -3.01 -9.29
N THR A 10 -8.04 -3.72 -9.18
CA THR A 10 -8.90 -4.09 -10.31
C THR A 10 -10.36 -3.79 -9.99
N THR A 11 -11.26 -4.13 -10.91
CA THR A 11 -12.71 -4.03 -10.68
C THR A 11 -13.24 -4.97 -9.58
N PHE A 12 -12.37 -5.72 -8.92
CA PHE A 12 -12.74 -6.44 -7.69
C PHE A 12 -12.82 -5.52 -6.47
N SER A 13 -12.02 -4.46 -6.44
CA SER A 13 -12.14 -3.37 -5.47
C SER A 13 -12.49 -2.06 -6.18
N ASP A 14 -11.59 -1.12 -6.25
CA ASP A 14 -11.81 0.23 -6.77
C ASP A 14 -11.00 0.55 -8.04
N GLY A 15 -10.35 -0.44 -8.63
CA GLY A 15 -9.68 -0.30 -9.90
C GLY A 15 -10.66 -0.14 -11.07
N LYS A 16 -10.22 0.55 -12.11
CA LYS A 16 -11.04 0.87 -13.30
C LYS A 16 -11.08 -0.25 -14.33
N ASN A 17 -10.10 -1.12 -14.30
CA ASN A 17 -9.91 -2.17 -15.29
C ASN A 17 -10.06 -3.55 -14.67
N THR A 18 -10.51 -4.50 -15.50
CA THR A 18 -10.52 -5.91 -15.13
C THR A 18 -9.10 -6.42 -14.92
N MET A 19 -8.95 -7.45 -14.11
CA MET A 19 -7.67 -8.11 -13.87
C MET A 19 -6.99 -8.53 -15.19
N GLU A 20 -7.76 -9.02 -16.17
CA GLU A 20 -7.22 -9.43 -17.47
C GLU A 20 -6.71 -8.24 -18.31
N GLU A 21 -7.39 -7.08 -18.29
CA GLU A 21 -6.90 -5.86 -18.97
C GLU A 21 -5.58 -5.38 -18.35
N MET A 22 -5.44 -5.50 -17.04
CA MET A 22 -4.19 -5.19 -16.34
C MET A 22 -3.06 -6.13 -16.78
N VAL A 23 -3.31 -7.45 -16.84
CA VAL A 23 -2.34 -8.43 -17.35
C VAL A 23 -1.91 -8.10 -18.77
N GLN A 24 -2.86 -7.80 -19.65
CA GLN A 24 -2.56 -7.44 -21.04
C GLN A 24 -1.74 -6.15 -21.15
N SER A 25 -1.98 -5.19 -20.26
CA SER A 25 -1.17 -3.97 -20.21
C SER A 25 0.28 -4.27 -19.77
N ALA A 26 0.46 -5.08 -18.73
CA ALA A 26 1.78 -5.50 -18.27
C ALA A 26 2.58 -6.25 -19.36
N ILE A 27 1.91 -7.12 -20.12
CA ILE A 27 2.52 -7.83 -21.26
C ILE A 27 2.96 -6.82 -22.35
N ARG A 28 2.11 -5.85 -22.71
CA ARG A 28 2.47 -4.82 -23.71
C ARG A 28 3.68 -3.98 -23.30
N LEU A 29 3.83 -3.73 -21.99
CA LEU A 29 4.98 -3.01 -21.43
C LEU A 29 6.24 -3.88 -21.28
N GLY A 30 6.13 -5.19 -21.56
CA GLY A 30 7.23 -6.14 -21.41
C GLY A 30 7.61 -6.40 -19.95
N MET A 31 6.67 -6.26 -19.02
CA MET A 31 6.90 -6.55 -17.60
C MET A 31 7.09 -8.06 -17.41
N PRO A 32 8.08 -8.51 -16.62
CA PRO A 32 8.31 -9.94 -16.38
C PRO A 32 7.28 -10.54 -15.41
N CYS A 33 6.71 -9.71 -14.53
CA CYS A 33 5.67 -10.13 -13.62
C CYS A 33 4.71 -8.98 -13.26
N ILE A 34 3.51 -9.36 -12.83
CA ILE A 34 2.52 -8.48 -12.22
C ILE A 34 1.94 -9.16 -10.98
N GLY A 35 1.79 -8.41 -9.90
CA GLY A 35 1.07 -8.84 -8.71
C GLY A 35 -0.25 -8.07 -8.58
N PHE A 36 -1.30 -8.76 -8.15
CA PHE A 36 -2.58 -8.18 -7.82
C PHE A 36 -2.74 -8.09 -6.31
N SER A 37 -3.29 -6.99 -5.85
CA SER A 37 -3.41 -6.70 -4.43
C SER A 37 -4.65 -5.85 -4.15
N ASP A 38 -5.80 -6.25 -4.71
CA ASP A 38 -7.08 -5.58 -4.45
C ASP A 38 -7.32 -5.46 -2.93
N HIS A 39 -8.03 -4.40 -2.51
CA HIS A 39 -8.32 -4.16 -1.09
C HIS A 39 -9.13 -5.30 -0.48
N SER A 40 -8.69 -5.79 0.67
CA SER A 40 -9.43 -6.77 1.47
C SER A 40 -10.70 -6.14 2.07
N ASP A 41 -11.66 -6.96 2.50
CA ASP A 41 -12.87 -6.47 3.15
C ASP A 41 -12.54 -5.61 4.38
N SER A 42 -13.06 -4.40 4.43
CA SER A 42 -12.97 -3.51 5.58
C SER A 42 -14.37 -3.11 6.05
N PRO A 43 -14.63 -3.07 7.36
CA PRO A 43 -15.91 -2.63 7.88
C PRO A 43 -16.14 -1.12 7.71
N TYR A 44 -15.09 -0.37 7.34
CA TYR A 44 -15.11 1.10 7.28
C TYR A 44 -15.10 1.66 5.86
N GLN A 45 -14.82 0.83 4.86
CA GLN A 45 -14.64 1.28 3.46
C GLN A 45 -15.57 0.49 2.53
N ASP A 46 -16.27 1.20 1.66
CA ASP A 46 -17.23 0.61 0.73
C ASP A 46 -16.62 0.23 -0.64
N TYR A 47 -15.42 0.70 -0.93
CA TYR A 47 -14.68 0.38 -2.14
C TYR A 47 -13.92 -0.96 -2.06
N CYS A 48 -13.79 -1.51 -0.88
CA CYS A 48 -13.12 -2.80 -0.64
C CYS A 48 -13.94 -3.98 -1.18
N MET A 49 -13.25 -5.07 -1.53
CA MET A 49 -13.92 -6.35 -1.78
C MET A 49 -14.72 -6.78 -0.55
N ARG A 50 -15.82 -7.49 -0.76
CA ARG A 50 -16.51 -8.18 0.33
C ARG A 50 -16.00 -9.61 0.47
N VAL A 51 -16.08 -10.18 1.65
CA VAL A 51 -15.68 -11.57 1.89
C VAL A 51 -16.34 -12.55 0.89
N ALA A 52 -17.58 -12.25 0.47
CA ALA A 52 -18.31 -13.03 -0.53
C ALA A 52 -17.65 -13.02 -1.93
N ASP A 53 -16.82 -12.04 -2.25
CA ASP A 53 -16.16 -11.88 -3.55
C ASP A 53 -14.82 -12.64 -3.61
N TYR A 54 -14.23 -13.01 -2.47
CA TYR A 54 -12.92 -13.69 -2.41
C TYR A 54 -12.85 -14.97 -3.24
N PRO A 55 -13.85 -15.85 -3.26
CA PRO A 55 -13.78 -17.03 -4.12
C PRO A 55 -13.68 -16.70 -5.61
N ALA A 56 -14.41 -15.68 -6.08
CA ALA A 56 -14.35 -15.22 -7.46
C ALA A 56 -13.01 -14.56 -7.79
N TYR A 57 -12.49 -13.72 -6.90
CA TYR A 57 -11.18 -13.10 -6.99
C TYR A 57 -10.05 -14.14 -7.14
N LEU A 58 -10.02 -15.11 -6.25
CA LEU A 58 -9.02 -16.18 -6.26
C LEU A 58 -9.13 -17.08 -7.50
N ALA A 59 -10.37 -17.36 -7.95
CA ALA A 59 -10.61 -18.13 -9.17
C ALA A 59 -10.08 -17.41 -10.41
N GLU A 60 -10.31 -16.09 -10.49
CA GLU A 60 -9.83 -15.28 -11.62
C GLU A 60 -8.30 -15.17 -11.62
N LEU A 61 -7.66 -14.97 -10.48
CA LEU A 61 -6.20 -15.01 -10.33
C LEU A 61 -5.62 -16.33 -10.87
N ASN A 62 -6.19 -17.46 -10.47
CA ASN A 62 -5.75 -18.78 -10.92
C ASN A 62 -5.98 -18.99 -12.41
N ARG A 63 -7.13 -18.56 -12.94
CA ARG A 63 -7.46 -18.63 -14.36
C ARG A 63 -6.44 -17.85 -15.21
N LEU A 64 -6.12 -16.63 -14.82
CA LEU A 64 -5.20 -15.79 -15.56
C LEU A 64 -3.75 -16.26 -15.42
N LYS A 65 -3.36 -16.74 -14.24
CA LYS A 65 -2.04 -17.34 -14.01
C LYS A 65 -1.79 -18.52 -14.96
N GLU A 66 -2.78 -19.38 -15.16
CA GLU A 66 -2.67 -20.49 -16.12
C GLU A 66 -2.74 -20.02 -17.58
N LYS A 67 -3.66 -19.07 -17.90
CA LYS A 67 -3.83 -18.58 -19.26
C LYS A 67 -2.57 -17.88 -19.82
N TYR A 68 -1.87 -17.14 -18.98
CA TYR A 68 -0.74 -16.31 -19.40
C TYR A 68 0.63 -16.83 -18.94
N LYS A 69 0.73 -18.05 -18.43
CA LYS A 69 1.93 -18.66 -17.83
C LYS A 69 3.20 -18.60 -18.67
N ASP A 70 3.05 -18.63 -20.01
CA ASP A 70 4.16 -18.60 -20.95
C ASP A 70 4.53 -17.16 -21.38
N GLN A 71 3.82 -16.14 -20.90
CA GLN A 71 3.99 -14.74 -21.30
C GLN A 71 4.41 -13.84 -20.12
N ILE A 72 3.84 -14.04 -18.94
CA ILE A 72 4.10 -13.22 -17.77
C ILE A 72 3.86 -14.02 -16.48
N THR A 73 4.66 -13.75 -15.45
CA THR A 73 4.39 -14.30 -14.12
C THR A 73 3.32 -13.48 -13.43
N ILE A 74 2.22 -14.14 -13.00
CA ILE A 74 1.17 -13.49 -12.22
C ILE A 74 1.29 -13.94 -10.76
N MET A 75 1.43 -12.97 -9.85
CA MET A 75 1.49 -13.18 -8.40
C MET A 75 0.13 -12.86 -7.78
N ARG A 76 -0.40 -13.81 -7.01
CA ARG A 76 -1.67 -13.66 -6.31
C ARG A 76 -1.42 -12.96 -5.00
N GLY A 77 -1.94 -11.77 -4.84
CA GLY A 77 -1.79 -11.01 -3.61
C GLY A 77 -3.11 -10.45 -3.10
N ILE A 78 -3.03 -9.70 -2.02
CA ILE A 78 -4.10 -8.91 -1.42
C ILE A 78 -3.47 -7.73 -0.68
N GLU A 79 -4.09 -6.58 -0.69
CA GLU A 79 -3.77 -5.50 0.24
C GLU A 79 -4.66 -5.67 1.48
N LEU A 80 -4.01 -6.04 2.58
CA LEU A 80 -4.67 -6.29 3.86
C LEU A 80 -4.66 -5.01 4.69
N ASP A 81 -5.83 -4.44 4.89
CA ASP A 81 -6.00 -3.30 5.77
C ASP A 81 -5.88 -3.68 7.25
N SER A 82 -5.55 -2.70 8.08
CA SER A 82 -5.34 -2.90 9.51
C SER A 82 -6.57 -3.42 10.27
N HIS A 83 -7.77 -3.19 9.74
CA HIS A 83 -9.03 -3.62 10.36
C HIS A 83 -9.69 -4.82 9.66
N SER A 84 -9.02 -5.40 8.66
CA SER A 84 -9.52 -6.56 7.92
C SER A 84 -9.26 -7.88 8.65
N ASP A 85 -10.10 -8.91 8.35
CA ASP A 85 -9.81 -10.27 8.75
C ASP A 85 -8.62 -10.82 7.96
N PRO A 86 -7.52 -11.25 8.61
CA PRO A 86 -6.34 -11.75 7.92
C PRO A 86 -6.52 -13.15 7.30
N ALA A 87 -7.70 -13.77 7.36
CA ALA A 87 -7.92 -15.12 6.84
C ALA A 87 -7.63 -15.24 5.34
N ILE A 88 -7.91 -14.19 4.55
CA ILE A 88 -7.64 -14.16 3.10
C ILE A 88 -6.14 -14.24 2.80
N ALA A 89 -5.29 -13.66 3.63
CA ALA A 89 -3.84 -13.64 3.45
C ALA A 89 -3.22 -15.05 3.34
N ARG A 90 -3.89 -16.07 3.89
CA ARG A 90 -3.43 -17.46 3.82
C ARG A 90 -3.71 -18.14 2.47
N GLN A 91 -4.47 -17.49 1.59
CA GLN A 91 -4.93 -18.06 0.32
C GLN A 91 -4.21 -17.45 -0.90
N VAL A 92 -3.31 -16.51 -0.66
CA VAL A 92 -2.55 -15.78 -1.69
C VAL A 92 -1.05 -16.05 -1.57
N ASP A 93 -0.27 -15.65 -2.57
CA ASP A 93 1.18 -15.87 -2.62
C ASP A 93 1.93 -14.83 -1.76
N TYR A 94 1.38 -13.62 -1.62
CA TYR A 94 1.89 -12.52 -0.80
C TYR A 94 0.76 -11.60 -0.36
N PHE A 95 1.01 -10.76 0.63
CA PHE A 95 0.09 -9.66 0.95
C PHE A 95 0.84 -8.41 1.45
N LEU A 96 0.28 -7.27 1.08
CA LEU A 96 0.71 -5.99 1.63
C LEU A 96 -0.07 -5.73 2.92
N GLY A 97 0.62 -5.20 3.93
CA GLY A 97 -0.02 -4.69 5.14
C GLY A 97 -0.06 -3.17 5.07
N SER A 98 -1.25 -2.60 5.07
CA SER A 98 -1.49 -1.17 4.89
C SER A 98 -2.42 -0.61 5.97
N VAL A 99 -2.36 0.71 6.17
CA VAL A 99 -3.27 1.46 7.05
C VAL A 99 -3.91 2.56 6.23
N HIS A 100 -5.21 2.46 6.03
CA HIS A 100 -6.01 3.45 5.28
C HIS A 100 -6.93 4.26 6.18
N GLU A 101 -7.23 3.79 7.36
CA GLU A 101 -8.04 4.49 8.34
C GLU A 101 -7.46 4.48 9.75
N LEU A 102 -7.77 5.51 10.51
CA LEU A 102 -7.64 5.53 11.96
C LEU A 102 -9.01 5.45 12.61
N VAL A 103 -9.13 4.62 13.62
CA VAL A 103 -10.38 4.39 14.34
C VAL A 103 -10.26 4.86 15.77
N TYR A 104 -11.20 5.71 16.20
CA TYR A 104 -11.29 6.25 17.55
C TYR A 104 -12.70 5.96 18.08
N GLU A 105 -12.81 5.01 19.00
CA GLU A 105 -14.07 4.52 19.56
C GLU A 105 -15.05 4.07 18.44
N ASP A 106 -16.07 4.87 18.16
CA ASP A 106 -17.11 4.61 17.14
C ASP A 106 -16.94 5.42 15.86
N ARG A 107 -15.85 6.17 15.74
CA ARG A 107 -15.54 7.01 14.56
C ARG A 107 -14.32 6.49 13.82
N PHE A 108 -14.35 6.61 12.51
CA PHE A 108 -13.21 6.30 11.65
C PHE A 108 -12.92 7.45 10.68
N TYR A 109 -11.65 7.56 10.30
CA TYR A 109 -11.16 8.58 9.38
C TYR A 109 -10.27 7.95 8.32
N GLY A 110 -10.69 8.03 7.05
CA GLY A 110 -9.87 7.62 5.91
C GLY A 110 -8.70 8.59 5.73
N ILE A 111 -7.50 8.14 6.06
CA ILE A 111 -6.32 9.01 6.12
C ILE A 111 -5.71 9.33 4.76
N ASP A 112 -5.97 8.51 3.77
CA ASP A 112 -5.47 8.70 2.40
C ASP A 112 -6.57 9.07 1.38
N HIS A 113 -7.78 9.28 1.84
CA HIS A 113 -8.97 9.55 1.02
C HIS A 113 -9.08 11.02 0.63
N ALA A 114 -9.04 11.91 1.62
CA ALA A 114 -9.13 13.34 1.41
C ALA A 114 -8.37 14.12 2.49
N ARG A 115 -7.82 15.28 2.09
CA ARG A 115 -7.13 16.19 3.02
C ARG A 115 -8.02 16.63 4.17
N ASP A 116 -9.29 16.91 3.89
CA ASP A 116 -10.22 17.42 4.89
C ASP A 116 -10.53 16.35 5.97
N LEU A 117 -10.53 15.07 5.61
CA LEU A 117 -10.67 13.98 6.58
C LEU A 117 -9.48 13.87 7.54
N GLN A 118 -8.24 14.08 7.04
CA GLN A 118 -7.07 14.16 7.90
C GLN A 118 -7.18 15.36 8.87
N LEU A 119 -7.58 16.54 8.36
CA LEU A 119 -7.73 17.73 9.19
C LEU A 119 -8.85 17.57 10.23
N GLU A 120 -9.95 16.93 9.87
CA GLU A 120 -11.03 16.64 10.79
C GLU A 120 -10.57 15.68 11.90
N CYS A 121 -9.85 14.61 11.55
CA CYS A 121 -9.25 13.69 12.51
C CYS A 121 -8.31 14.43 13.47
N ILE A 122 -7.41 15.25 12.95
CA ILE A 122 -6.46 16.02 13.75
C ILE A 122 -7.18 16.95 14.73
N GLU A 123 -8.19 17.66 14.27
CA GLU A 123 -8.92 18.60 15.12
C GLU A 123 -9.73 17.89 16.22
N ARG A 124 -10.43 16.83 15.87
CA ARG A 124 -11.38 16.17 16.78
C ARG A 124 -10.71 15.19 17.74
N GLU A 125 -9.75 14.42 17.25
CA GLU A 125 -9.16 13.31 18.01
C GLU A 125 -7.78 13.64 18.56
N CYS A 126 -7.03 14.53 17.89
CA CYS A 126 -5.65 14.83 18.26
C CYS A 126 -5.49 16.23 18.88
N GLY A 127 -6.61 16.94 19.18
CA GLY A 127 -6.55 18.28 19.76
C GLY A 127 -5.84 19.31 18.90
N GLY A 128 -5.87 19.17 17.56
CA GLY A 128 -5.18 20.03 16.60
C GLY A 128 -3.69 19.70 16.42
N ASP A 129 -3.15 18.73 17.13
CA ASP A 129 -1.74 18.34 17.08
C ASP A 129 -1.46 17.28 15.99
N ARG A 130 -0.75 17.71 14.94
CA ARG A 130 -0.36 16.84 13.82
C ARG A 130 0.63 15.73 14.20
N LEU A 131 1.44 15.95 15.24
CA LEU A 131 2.38 14.93 15.73
C LEU A 131 1.65 13.83 16.49
N VAL A 132 0.55 14.16 17.17
CA VAL A 132 -0.33 13.15 17.77
C VAL A 132 -0.96 12.28 16.70
N PHE A 133 -1.48 12.88 15.63
CA PHE A 133 -2.02 12.14 14.47
C PHE A 133 -0.96 11.22 13.83
N ALA A 134 0.25 11.73 13.59
CA ALA A 134 1.34 10.92 13.04
C ALA A 134 1.74 9.76 13.97
N ARG A 135 1.78 10.00 15.27
CA ARG A 135 2.06 8.97 16.28
C ARG A 135 0.99 7.87 16.25
N ASP A 136 -0.28 8.25 16.19
CA ASP A 136 -1.38 7.29 16.19
C ASP A 136 -1.38 6.44 14.92
N TYR A 137 -1.08 7.05 13.76
CA TYR A 137 -0.85 6.34 12.51
C TYR A 137 0.28 5.29 12.61
N PHE A 138 1.45 5.71 13.06
CA PHE A 138 2.59 4.79 13.17
C PHE A 138 2.37 3.70 14.22
N ASN A 139 1.64 3.99 15.28
CA ASN A 139 1.25 2.99 16.27
C ASN A 139 0.32 1.93 15.66
N GLU A 140 -0.67 2.35 14.85
CA GLU A 140 -1.56 1.42 14.15
C GLU A 140 -0.79 0.57 13.13
N LEU A 141 0.10 1.19 12.33
CA LEU A 141 0.94 0.47 11.38
C LEU A 141 1.81 -0.59 12.06
N VAL A 142 2.48 -0.23 13.15
CA VAL A 142 3.31 -1.17 13.93
C VAL A 142 2.45 -2.30 14.50
N ALA A 143 1.29 -1.99 15.08
CA ALA A 143 0.37 -2.99 15.64
C ALA A 143 -0.14 -3.95 14.56
N HIS A 144 -0.51 -3.40 13.39
CA HIS A 144 -0.95 -4.18 12.23
C HIS A 144 0.15 -5.14 11.76
N VAL A 145 1.37 -4.64 11.52
CA VAL A 145 2.51 -5.46 11.07
C VAL A 145 2.86 -6.55 12.08
N GLN A 146 2.88 -6.23 13.37
CA GLN A 146 3.15 -7.22 14.42
C GLN A 146 2.09 -8.32 14.50
N ARG A 147 0.82 -7.97 14.31
CA ARG A 147 -0.31 -8.89 14.36
C ARG A 147 -0.37 -9.79 13.13
N THR A 148 -0.21 -9.22 11.92
CA THR A 148 -0.46 -9.94 10.66
C THR A 148 0.78 -10.47 9.98
N LYS A 149 1.96 -9.88 10.24
CA LYS A 149 3.26 -10.23 9.63
C LYS A 149 3.18 -10.24 8.10
N PRO A 150 2.87 -9.10 7.47
CA PRO A 150 2.71 -9.02 6.02
C PRO A 150 4.01 -9.41 5.30
N THR A 151 3.86 -9.85 4.06
CA THR A 151 5.02 -10.11 3.18
C THR A 151 5.71 -8.80 2.81
N ILE A 152 4.93 -7.74 2.64
CA ILE A 152 5.36 -6.41 2.22
C ILE A 152 4.63 -5.39 3.10
N VAL A 153 5.30 -4.35 3.53
CA VAL A 153 4.66 -3.18 4.13
C VAL A 153 4.33 -2.19 3.02
N GLY A 154 3.05 -1.92 2.80
CA GLY A 154 2.55 -0.96 1.80
C GLY A 154 2.84 0.48 2.23
N HIS A 155 2.93 1.40 1.29
CA HIS A 155 3.07 2.88 1.44
C HIS A 155 3.27 3.40 2.88
N PHE A 156 4.43 3.09 3.46
CA PHE A 156 4.77 3.23 4.89
C PHE A 156 4.36 4.55 5.55
N ASP A 157 4.42 5.68 4.82
CA ASP A 157 4.12 7.02 5.32
C ASP A 157 3.02 7.73 4.52
N VAL A 158 1.98 6.98 4.08
CA VAL A 158 0.86 7.50 3.27
C VAL A 158 0.10 8.67 3.93
N LEU A 159 0.17 8.82 5.25
CA LEU A 159 -0.38 9.97 5.97
C LEU A 159 0.16 11.32 5.45
N THR A 160 1.29 11.30 4.72
CA THR A 160 1.90 12.51 4.13
C THR A 160 1.32 12.91 2.77
N LYS A 161 0.41 12.10 2.21
CA LYS A 161 -0.19 12.25 0.88
C LYS A 161 -0.69 13.68 0.58
N PHE A 162 -1.31 14.32 1.53
CA PHE A 162 -1.94 15.64 1.36
C PHE A 162 -1.11 16.81 1.93
N SER A 163 0.16 16.58 2.25
CA SER A 163 1.07 17.60 2.82
C SER A 163 0.52 18.26 4.09
N VAL A 164 -0.27 17.52 4.88
CA VAL A 164 -0.73 17.98 6.19
C VAL A 164 0.37 17.86 7.23
N ILE A 165 1.22 16.84 7.08
CA ILE A 165 2.38 16.58 7.94
C ILE A 165 3.61 17.28 7.38
N ASP A 166 4.38 17.92 8.26
CA ASP A 166 5.72 18.47 7.94
C ASP A 166 6.75 17.34 8.06
N GLU A 167 7.16 16.78 6.92
CA GLU A 167 8.18 15.72 6.84
C GLU A 167 9.58 16.20 7.25
N THR A 168 9.80 17.51 7.42
CA THR A 168 11.07 18.07 7.89
C THR A 168 11.14 18.19 9.41
N ASN A 169 10.00 18.05 10.11
CA ASN A 169 9.92 18.13 11.56
C ASN A 169 10.74 17.00 12.21
N PRO A 170 11.71 17.32 13.10
CA PRO A 170 12.58 16.32 13.69
C PRO A 170 11.85 15.31 14.59
N ASP A 171 10.76 15.70 15.24
CA ASP A 171 9.96 14.78 16.06
C ASP A 171 9.18 13.80 15.19
N TYR A 172 8.62 14.26 14.05
CA TYR A 172 8.03 13.37 13.06
C TYR A 172 9.04 12.34 12.55
N ARG A 173 10.23 12.82 12.13
CA ARG A 173 11.28 11.93 11.62
C ARG A 173 11.71 10.87 12.63
N ARG A 174 11.86 11.26 13.88
CA ARG A 174 12.18 10.31 14.96
C ARG A 174 11.07 9.25 15.09
N MET A 175 9.80 9.67 15.17
CA MET A 175 8.67 8.73 15.26
C MET A 175 8.60 7.77 14.07
N ALA A 176 8.82 8.26 12.85
CA ALA A 176 8.82 7.43 11.66
C ALA A 176 9.95 6.38 11.70
N LEU A 177 11.16 6.76 12.12
CA LEU A 177 12.29 5.83 12.25
C LEU A 177 12.12 4.84 13.39
N ASP A 178 11.57 5.27 14.53
CA ASP A 178 11.24 4.36 15.66
C ASP A 178 10.16 3.32 15.26
N ALA A 179 9.20 3.73 14.43
CA ALA A 179 8.21 2.82 13.86
C ALA A 179 8.84 1.87 12.83
N LEU A 180 9.69 2.40 11.95
CA LEU A 180 10.41 1.61 10.94
C LEU A 180 11.23 0.49 11.58
N GLU A 181 11.97 0.77 12.64
CA GLU A 181 12.75 -0.23 13.37
C GLU A 181 11.87 -1.39 13.84
N LYS A 182 10.71 -1.08 14.44
CA LYS A 182 9.75 -2.10 14.91
C LYS A 182 9.13 -2.90 13.76
N VAL A 183 8.87 -2.24 12.64
CA VAL A 183 8.31 -2.85 11.44
C VAL A 183 9.34 -3.79 10.80
N VAL A 184 10.57 -3.32 10.57
CA VAL A 184 11.64 -4.09 9.92
C VAL A 184 12.03 -5.33 10.74
N ALA A 185 11.93 -5.27 12.07
CA ALA A 185 12.14 -6.42 12.93
C ALA A 185 11.16 -7.59 12.68
N VAL A 186 10.01 -7.31 12.04
CA VAL A 186 8.96 -8.30 11.72
C VAL A 186 8.91 -8.57 10.22
N THR A 187 8.83 -7.49 9.43
CA THR A 187 8.72 -7.51 7.95
C THR A 187 9.78 -6.57 7.37
N PRO A 188 10.89 -7.11 6.86
CA PRO A 188 11.99 -6.28 6.36
C PRO A 188 11.74 -5.73 4.95
N VAL A 189 10.66 -6.08 4.28
CA VAL A 189 10.34 -5.64 2.91
C VAL A 189 9.34 -4.50 2.95
N VAL A 190 9.74 -3.34 2.44
CA VAL A 190 8.92 -2.13 2.38
C VAL A 190 8.72 -1.72 0.92
N GLU A 191 7.54 -1.29 0.58
CA GLU A 191 7.20 -0.83 -0.75
C GLU A 191 7.76 0.58 -1.02
N ILE A 192 8.37 0.80 -2.20
CA ILE A 192 8.45 2.12 -2.82
C ILE A 192 7.21 2.30 -3.68
N ASN A 193 6.28 3.12 -3.19
CA ASN A 193 4.96 3.31 -3.81
C ASN A 193 4.92 4.61 -4.61
N THR A 194 4.49 4.50 -5.87
CA THR A 194 4.39 5.64 -6.79
C THR A 194 2.95 6.10 -7.06
N GLY A 195 1.98 5.53 -6.37
CA GLY A 195 0.55 5.81 -6.59
C GLY A 195 0.15 7.28 -6.44
N ALA A 196 0.74 7.99 -5.47
CA ALA A 196 0.46 9.40 -5.30
C ALA A 196 1.02 10.27 -6.44
N ILE A 197 2.09 9.83 -7.13
CA ILE A 197 2.65 10.52 -8.30
C ILE A 197 1.68 10.40 -9.48
N SER A 198 1.16 9.20 -9.76
CA SER A 198 0.20 8.97 -10.84
C SER A 198 -1.06 9.80 -10.69
N ARG A 199 -1.48 10.05 -9.46
CA ARG A 199 -2.65 10.85 -9.07
C ARG A 199 -2.35 12.34 -8.86
N LYS A 200 -1.08 12.76 -9.03
CA LYS A 200 -0.59 14.16 -8.89
C LYS A 200 -0.75 14.75 -7.49
N TRP A 201 -0.72 13.92 -6.47
CA TRP A 201 -0.72 14.34 -5.08
C TRP A 201 0.69 14.62 -4.56
N ARG A 202 1.69 13.92 -5.09
CA ARG A 202 3.10 14.07 -4.73
C ARG A 202 3.97 14.06 -5.98
N GLU A 203 5.18 14.60 -5.87
CA GLU A 203 6.21 14.54 -6.91
C GLU A 203 7.24 13.42 -6.65
N ILE A 204 7.25 12.90 -5.43
CA ILE A 204 8.15 11.83 -4.98
C ILE A 204 7.35 10.63 -4.46
N PRO A 205 7.90 9.41 -4.52
CA PRO A 205 7.22 8.22 -4.01
C PRO A 205 7.17 8.18 -2.47
N TYR A 206 6.42 7.23 -1.92
CA TYR A 206 6.56 6.76 -0.56
C TYR A 206 7.58 5.62 -0.51
N PRO A 207 8.23 5.42 0.64
CA PRO A 207 8.34 6.35 1.74
C PRO A 207 9.32 7.49 1.44
N ALA A 208 9.33 8.52 2.29
CA ALA A 208 10.26 9.64 2.18
C ALA A 208 11.73 9.17 2.24
N ASP A 209 12.64 9.91 1.57
CA ASP A 209 14.06 9.55 1.42
C ASP A 209 14.77 9.24 2.76
N PHE A 210 14.47 9.98 3.84
CA PHE A 210 15.08 9.69 5.15
C PHE A 210 14.65 8.33 5.73
N ILE A 211 13.43 7.87 5.39
CA ILE A 211 12.91 6.54 5.78
C ILE A 211 13.61 5.46 4.96
N LEU A 212 13.78 5.66 3.65
CA LEU A 212 14.53 4.73 2.77
C LEU A 212 15.97 4.55 3.25
N ARG A 213 16.64 5.64 3.66
CA ARG A 213 17.97 5.55 4.24
C ARG A 213 17.98 4.76 5.55
N GLY A 214 17.03 5.02 6.44
CA GLY A 214 16.86 4.24 7.67
C GLY A 214 16.61 2.76 7.40
N LEU A 215 15.75 2.45 6.43
CA LEU A 215 15.48 1.08 5.98
C LEU A 215 16.77 0.36 5.53
N ARG A 216 17.58 1.04 4.72
CA ARG A 216 18.87 0.51 4.25
C ARG A 216 19.85 0.28 5.40
N GLU A 217 19.95 1.21 6.34
CA GLU A 217 20.81 1.09 7.52
C GLU A 217 20.39 -0.07 8.42
N MET A 218 19.10 -0.38 8.49
CA MET A 218 18.53 -1.51 9.21
C MET A 218 18.60 -2.84 8.42
N GLY A 219 19.14 -2.84 7.18
CA GLY A 219 19.26 -4.04 6.34
C GLY A 219 17.93 -4.49 5.72
N GLY A 220 16.94 -3.61 5.64
CA GLY A 220 15.68 -3.88 4.97
C GLY A 220 15.81 -3.97 3.46
N GLN A 221 14.72 -4.36 2.82
CA GLN A 221 14.62 -4.58 1.38
C GLN A 221 13.47 -3.74 0.81
N ILE A 222 13.52 -3.48 -0.49
CA ILE A 222 12.47 -2.74 -1.19
C ILE A 222 11.84 -3.57 -2.30
N ILE A 223 10.59 -3.27 -2.59
CA ILE A 223 9.89 -3.65 -3.82
C ILE A 223 9.25 -2.41 -4.44
N LEU A 224 8.87 -2.50 -5.72
CA LEU A 224 8.15 -1.44 -6.41
C LEU A 224 6.65 -1.72 -6.40
N GLY A 225 5.86 -0.70 -6.08
CA GLY A 225 4.41 -0.70 -6.20
C GLY A 225 3.92 0.58 -6.88
N ALA A 226 3.12 0.42 -7.92
CA ALA A 226 2.48 1.55 -8.58
C ALA A 226 1.20 1.98 -7.86
N ASP A 227 0.64 1.10 -7.03
CA ASP A 227 -0.66 1.31 -6.39
C ASP A 227 -1.68 1.79 -7.45
N THR A 228 -1.60 1.09 -8.58
CA THR A 228 -2.32 1.51 -9.77
C THR A 228 -3.77 1.04 -9.73
N HIS A 229 -4.66 1.94 -10.11
CA HIS A 229 -6.10 1.68 -10.25
C HIS A 229 -6.53 1.70 -11.73
N ALA A 230 -5.56 1.74 -12.66
CA ALA A 230 -5.84 1.76 -14.09
C ALA A 230 -4.70 1.15 -14.90
N ALA A 231 -5.04 0.48 -16.00
CA ALA A 231 -4.11 -0.25 -16.83
C ALA A 231 -3.06 0.62 -17.56
N ASP A 232 -3.26 1.92 -17.63
CA ASP A 232 -2.35 2.89 -18.23
C ASP A 232 -1.35 3.51 -17.24
N THR A 233 -1.45 3.17 -15.95
CA THR A 233 -0.54 3.66 -14.90
C THR A 233 0.22 2.55 -14.18
N ILE A 234 0.27 1.35 -14.77
CA ILE A 234 0.75 0.12 -14.12
C ILE A 234 2.25 0.15 -13.75
N ASP A 235 3.04 0.95 -14.46
CA ASP A 235 4.48 1.16 -14.21
C ASP A 235 4.82 2.65 -13.99
N CYS A 236 3.82 3.44 -13.59
CA CYS A 236 3.96 4.88 -13.44
C CYS A 236 5.11 5.22 -12.50
N ALA A 237 6.02 6.07 -12.97
CA ALA A 237 7.18 6.58 -12.22
C ALA A 237 8.15 5.52 -11.65
N PHE A 238 8.14 4.27 -12.14
CA PHE A 238 9.12 3.25 -11.72
C PHE A 238 10.58 3.66 -11.97
N PRO A 239 10.95 4.34 -13.07
CA PRO A 239 12.31 4.87 -13.23
C PRO A 239 12.73 5.79 -12.08
N LEU A 240 11.83 6.70 -11.64
CA LEU A 240 12.08 7.58 -10.49
C LEU A 240 12.20 6.77 -9.18
N ALA A 241 11.34 5.79 -8.98
CA ALA A 241 11.39 4.92 -7.79
C ALA A 241 12.72 4.17 -7.68
N VAL A 242 13.31 3.79 -8.80
CA VAL A 242 14.64 3.14 -8.83
C VAL A 242 15.78 4.12 -8.56
N GLU A 243 15.63 5.39 -8.94
CA GLU A 243 16.65 6.42 -8.65
C GLU A 243 16.74 6.74 -7.15
N VAL A 244 15.64 6.60 -6.41
CA VAL A 244 15.60 6.88 -4.95
C VAL A 244 15.87 5.63 -4.11
N ALA A 245 15.92 4.43 -4.71
CA ALA A 245 16.21 3.15 -4.08
C ALA A 245 17.70 2.99 -3.71
#